data_34cad0d2cd1845abcc2f0085678358ce
#
_entry.id   34cad0d2cd1845abcc2f0085678358ce
#
_cell.length_a   1.000
_cell.length_b   1.000
_cell.length_c   1.000
_cell.angle_alpha   90.00
_cell.angle_beta   90.00
_cell.angle_gamma   90.00
#
_symmetry.space_group_name_H-M   'P 1'
#
loop_
_entity.id
_entity.type
_entity.pdbx_description
1 polymer ?
#
loop_
_entity_poly.entity_id
_entity_poly.type
_entity_poly.pdbx_seq_one_letter_code
_entity_poly.pdbx_strand_id
1 'polypeptide(L)' 'MRVKCITDDREHLTAGKIYEVTECKESVANKIMYRIKDDDGRDYLYDKDNFEVVQE' A
#
# COMPACT_ATOMS: atom_id res chain seq x y z
N MET A 1 -0.39 -10.19 -4.81
CA MET A 1 -0.17 -8.92 -5.53
C MET A 1 0.92 -8.14 -4.86
N ARG A 2 1.84 -7.60 -5.63
CA ARG A 2 2.92 -6.74 -5.12
C ARG A 2 2.77 -5.34 -5.70
N VAL A 3 3.05 -4.36 -4.86
CA VAL A 3 2.93 -2.96 -5.24
C VAL A 3 4.20 -2.22 -4.87
N LYS A 4 4.51 -1.18 -5.64
CA LYS A 4 5.64 -0.31 -5.36
C LYS A 4 5.12 1.00 -4.80
N CYS A 5 5.69 1.47 -3.69
CA CYS A 5 5.35 2.76 -3.13
C CYS A 5 5.86 3.87 -4.05
N ILE A 6 4.95 4.75 -4.46
CA ILE A 6 5.29 5.87 -5.37
C ILE A 6 5.17 7.23 -4.68
N THR A 7 4.95 7.22 -3.36
CA THR A 7 4.85 8.45 -2.59
C THR A 7 5.96 8.50 -1.55
N ASP A 8 6.46 9.68 -1.25
CA ASP A 8 7.42 9.90 -0.18
C ASP A 8 6.81 10.67 1.00
N ASP A 9 5.48 10.80 1.02
CA ASP A 9 4.77 11.56 2.04
C ASP A 9 4.43 10.74 3.29
N ARG A 10 4.83 9.47 3.35
CA ARG A 10 4.45 8.59 4.45
C ARG A 10 5.67 8.24 5.30
N GLU A 11 5.52 8.35 6.62
CA GLU A 11 6.60 8.07 7.56
C GLU A 11 6.98 6.58 7.60
N HIS A 12 6.02 5.72 7.33
CA HIS A 12 6.19 4.28 7.50
C HIS A 12 6.33 3.53 6.19
N LEU A 13 6.41 4.26 5.07
CA LEU A 13 6.59 3.69 3.74
C LEU A 13 7.81 4.31 3.08
N THR A 14 8.52 3.50 2.31
CA THR A 14 9.71 3.96 1.58
C THR A 14 9.40 4.03 0.10
N ALA A 15 9.56 5.21 -0.50
CA ALA A 15 9.34 5.40 -1.93
C ALA A 15 10.26 4.46 -2.72
N GLY A 16 9.69 3.79 -3.72
CA GLY A 16 10.42 2.84 -4.56
C GLY A 16 10.50 1.42 -4.01
N LYS A 17 10.09 1.20 -2.75
CA LYS A 17 10.11 -0.13 -2.15
C LYS A 17 8.89 -0.92 -2.58
N ILE A 18 9.07 -2.23 -2.72
CA ILE A 18 8.01 -3.17 -3.08
C ILE A 18 7.40 -3.75 -1.80
N TYR A 19 6.08 -3.78 -1.75
CA TYR A 19 5.32 -4.33 -0.61
C TYR A 19 4.35 -5.40 -1.11
N GLU A 20 4.13 -6.41 -0.28
CA GLU A 20 3.14 -7.45 -0.56
C GLU A 20 1.78 -6.99 -0.03
N VAL A 21 0.76 -7.06 -0.89
CA VAL A 21 -0.61 -6.74 -0.50
C VAL A 21 -1.24 -7.99 0.11
N THR A 22 -1.64 -7.91 1.37
CA THR A 22 -2.27 -9.03 2.07
C THR A 22 -3.78 -8.98 2.00
N GLU A 23 -4.35 -7.80 1.75
CA GLU A 23 -5.78 -7.64 1.61
C GLU A 23 -6.08 -6.41 0.77
N CYS A 24 -7.07 -6.51 -0.09
CA CYS A 24 -7.56 -5.40 -0.90
C CYS A 24 -8.99 -5.12 -0.45
N LYS A 25 -9.25 -3.90 0.01
CA LYS A 25 -10.54 -3.52 0.54
C LYS A 25 -11.08 -2.29 -0.14
N GLU A 26 -12.40 -2.25 -0.31
CA GLU A 26 -13.08 -1.05 -0.78
C GLU A 26 -13.64 -0.32 0.44
N SER A 27 -13.30 0.96 0.58
CA SER A 27 -13.79 1.79 1.68
C SER A 27 -15.23 2.24 1.41
N VAL A 28 -15.87 2.81 2.44
CA VAL A 28 -17.23 3.34 2.32
C VAL A 28 -17.32 4.50 1.32
N ALA A 29 -16.19 5.11 0.98
CA ALA A 29 -16.11 6.18 -0.02
C ALA A 29 -15.79 5.66 -1.42
N ASN A 30 -15.93 4.36 -1.66
CA ASN A 30 -15.63 3.66 -2.92
C ASN A 30 -14.15 3.78 -3.31
N LYS A 31 -13.27 3.93 -2.33
CA LYS A 31 -11.83 3.94 -2.57
C LYS A 31 -11.25 2.57 -2.32
N ILE A 32 -10.34 2.17 -3.20
CA ILE A 32 -9.63 0.90 -3.03
C ILE A 32 -8.45 1.13 -2.09
N MET A 33 -8.35 0.28 -1.07
CA MET A 33 -7.30 0.33 -0.07
C MET A 33 -6.54 -0.99 -0.09
N TYR A 34 -5.23 -0.91 0.05
CA TYR A 34 -4.37 -2.09 0.17
C TYR A 34 -3.90 -2.23 1.60
N ARG A 35 -4.06 -3.44 2.16
CA ARG A 35 -3.45 -3.75 3.45
C ARG A 35 -2.06 -4.27 3.19
N ILE A 36 -1.07 -3.59 3.73
CA ILE A 36 0.33 -3.99 3.60
C ILE A 36 1.00 -3.94 4.96
N LYS A 37 2.11 -4.66 5.08
CA LYS A 37 2.98 -4.56 6.23
C LYS A 37 3.98 -3.44 5.96
N ASP A 38 3.91 -2.38 6.75
CA ASP A 38 4.76 -1.21 6.53
C ASP A 38 6.19 -1.45 7.05
N ASP A 39 7.03 -0.39 6.99
CA ASP A 39 8.43 -0.49 7.40
C ASP A 39 8.59 -0.77 8.88
N ASP A 40 7.58 -0.48 9.70
CA ASP A 40 7.57 -0.76 11.14
C ASP A 40 7.04 -2.15 11.47
N GLY A 41 6.64 -2.92 10.46
CA GLY A 41 6.09 -4.25 10.64
C GLY A 41 4.63 -4.26 11.03
N ARG A 42 3.92 -3.16 10.86
CA ARG A 42 2.49 -3.04 11.19
C ARG A 42 1.64 -3.21 9.94
N ASP A 43 0.50 -3.87 10.09
CA ASP A 43 -0.45 -4.04 9.01
C ASP A 43 -1.45 -2.90 9.03
N TYR A 44 -1.39 -2.04 8.02
CA TYR A 44 -2.32 -0.92 7.86
C TYR A 44 -2.90 -0.90 6.46
N LEU A 45 -4.06 -0.28 6.36
CA LEU A 45 -4.70 0.00 5.08
C LEU A 45 -4.22 1.36 4.57
N TYR A 46 -3.75 1.37 3.33
CA TYR A 46 -3.32 2.59 2.66
C TYR A 46 -4.08 2.74 1.35
N ASP A 47 -4.37 3.99 0.98
CA ASP A 47 -5.01 4.28 -0.29
C ASP A 47 -4.15 3.75 -1.45
N LYS A 48 -4.78 3.11 -2.44
CA LYS A 48 -4.06 2.55 -3.58
C LYS A 48 -3.26 3.59 -4.35
N ASP A 49 -3.63 4.87 -4.25
CA ASP A 49 -2.92 5.95 -4.95
C ASP A 49 -1.51 6.17 -4.44
N ASN A 50 -1.16 5.59 -3.29
CA ASN A 50 0.22 5.59 -2.79
C ASN A 50 1.11 4.57 -3.52
N PHE A 51 0.54 3.74 -4.38
CA PHE A 51 1.25 2.59 -4.93
C PHE A 51 0.99 2.42 -6.42
N GLU A 52 1.90 1.68 -7.05
CA GLU A 52 1.75 1.20 -8.41
C GLU A 52 1.83 -0.33 -8.37
N VAL A 53 0.87 -1.00 -8.99
CA VAL A 53 0.89 -2.48 -9.05
C VAL A 53 2.04 -2.91 -9.95
N VAL A 54 2.94 -3.74 -9.42
CA VAL A 54 4.09 -4.25 -10.18
C VAL A 54 4.00 -5.74 -10.44
N GLN A 55 3.15 -6.46 -9.68
CA GLN A 55 2.91 -7.88 -9.90
C GLN A 55 1.54 -8.25 -9.34
N GLU A 56 0.67 -8.76 -10.18
CA GLU A 56 -0.67 -9.19 -9.77
C GLU A 56 -0.75 -10.68 -9.34
#